data_b69be99739bfd6c76f606e3082a484be
#
_entry.id   b69be99739bfd6c76f606e3082a484be
#
_cell.length_a   1.000
_cell.length_b   1.000
_cell.length_c   1.000
_cell.angle_alpha   90.00
_cell.angle_beta   90.00
_cell.angle_gamma   90.00
#
_symmetry.space_group_name_H-M   'P 1'
#
loop_
_entity.id
_entity.type
_entity.pdbx_description
1 polymer ?
#
loop_
_entity_poly.entity_id
_entity_poly.type
_entity_poly.pdbx_seq_one_letter_code
_entity_poly.pdbx_strand_id
1 'polypeptide(L)'
;AYVARREFFNLDKDTWIWYEEVADGKGGRQELTTRYEVQPKGILKIQPNYRYSYLEGDELQNFVLATKEYYERVSRQLYKKDPQTGQPL
;
A
#
# COMPACT_ATOMS: atom_id res chain seq x y z
N ALA A 1 -10.84 11.44 -16.02
CA ALA A 1 -10.99 10.56 -14.84
C ALA A 1 -10.15 11.10 -13.69
N TYR A 2 -10.60 10.97 -12.47
CA TYR A 2 -9.89 11.41 -11.29
C TYR A 2 -9.98 10.34 -10.21
N VAL A 3 -9.00 10.32 -9.30
CA VAL A 3 -8.99 9.37 -8.20
C VAL A 3 -9.93 9.87 -7.11
N ALA A 4 -11.01 9.10 -6.86
CA ALA A 4 -12.00 9.43 -5.85
C ALA A 4 -11.58 8.95 -4.46
N ARG A 5 -10.81 7.86 -4.38
CA ARG A 5 -10.39 7.27 -3.12
C ARG A 5 -9.12 6.44 -3.32
N ARG A 6 -8.23 6.53 -2.34
CA ARG A 6 -7.01 5.71 -2.28
C ARG A 6 -6.84 5.14 -0.89
N GLU A 7 -6.42 3.90 -0.81
CA GLU A 7 -6.05 3.27 0.45
C GLU A 7 -4.82 2.40 0.24
N PHE A 8 -3.93 2.43 1.21
CA PHE A 8 -2.79 1.53 1.26
C PHE A 8 -2.78 0.89 2.64
N PHE A 9 -2.80 -0.45 2.68
CA PHE A 9 -2.88 -1.15 3.95
C PHE A 9 -2.20 -2.51 3.89
N ASN A 10 -1.85 -3.00 5.08
CA ASN A 10 -1.28 -4.32 5.27
C ASN A 10 -2.40 -5.34 5.45
N LEU A 11 -2.47 -6.32 4.56
CA LEU A 11 -3.50 -7.35 4.60
C LEU A 11 -3.09 -8.48 5.55
N ASP A 12 -1.86 -8.93 5.44
CA ASP A 12 -1.27 -9.92 6.33
C ASP A 12 0.24 -9.69 6.42
N LYS A 13 0.96 -10.57 7.11
CA LYS A 13 2.39 -10.42 7.37
C LYS A 13 3.23 -10.05 6.15
N ASP A 14 2.90 -10.64 5.00
CA ASP A 14 3.73 -10.52 3.80
C ASP A 14 3.00 -9.87 2.63
N THR A 15 1.78 -9.36 2.86
CA THR A 15 0.94 -8.85 1.78
C THR A 15 0.45 -7.44 2.06
N TRP A 16 0.62 -6.57 1.06
CA TRP A 16 0.16 -5.20 1.09
C TRP A 16 -0.79 -4.95 -0.07
N ILE A 17 -1.77 -4.06 0.13
CA ILE A 17 -2.77 -3.73 -0.87
C ILE A 17 -2.74 -2.22 -1.13
N TRP A 18 -2.71 -1.85 -2.40
CA TRP A 18 -2.96 -0.50 -2.89
C TRP A 18 -4.30 -0.52 -3.61
N TYR A 19 -5.26 0.20 -3.08
CA TYR A 19 -6.62 0.25 -3.61
C TYR A 19 -6.93 1.65 -4.10
N GLU A 20 -7.50 1.75 -5.31
CA GLU A 20 -7.93 3.03 -5.89
C GLU A 20 -9.35 2.91 -6.45
N GLU A 21 -10.15 3.94 -6.22
CA GLU A 21 -11.41 4.15 -6.92
C GLU A 21 -11.22 5.32 -7.87
N VAL A 22 -11.48 5.10 -9.15
CA VAL A 22 -11.31 6.11 -10.20
C VAL A 22 -12.67 6.41 -10.80
N ALA A 23 -13.05 7.70 -10.82
CA ALA A 23 -14.28 8.12 -11.47
C ALA A 23 -14.08 8.10 -12.99
N ASP A 24 -15.03 7.51 -13.72
CA ASP A 24 -14.93 7.38 -15.18
C ASP A 24 -15.47 8.59 -15.96
N GLY A 25 -16.00 9.59 -15.25
CA GLY A 25 -16.57 10.78 -15.88
C GLY A 25 -17.98 10.60 -16.42
N LYS A 26 -18.57 9.40 -16.24
CA LYS A 26 -19.91 9.07 -16.73
C LYS A 26 -20.86 8.67 -15.59
N GLY A 27 -20.55 9.08 -14.37
CA GLY A 27 -21.34 8.74 -13.20
C GLY A 27 -20.99 7.37 -12.61
N GLY A 28 -20.02 6.64 -13.18
CA GLY A 28 -19.54 5.36 -12.67
C GLY A 28 -18.18 5.48 -12.02
N ARG A 29 -17.75 4.39 -11.39
CA ARG A 29 -16.45 4.27 -10.75
C ARG A 29 -15.80 2.95 -11.13
N GLN A 30 -14.50 2.98 -11.31
CA GLN A 30 -13.70 1.80 -11.55
C GLN A 30 -12.79 1.57 -10.35
N GLU A 31 -12.74 0.31 -9.88
CA GLU A 31 -11.88 -0.08 -8.78
C GLU A 31 -10.62 -0.74 -9.34
N LEU A 32 -9.47 -0.32 -8.81
CA LEU A 32 -8.17 -0.89 -9.17
C LEU A 32 -7.49 -1.33 -7.90
N THR A 33 -7.07 -2.59 -7.87
CA THR A 33 -6.38 -3.17 -6.71
C THR A 33 -5.03 -3.70 -7.16
N THR A 34 -3.97 -3.26 -6.50
CA THR A 34 -2.63 -3.76 -6.70
C THR A 34 -2.20 -4.47 -5.43
N ARG A 35 -1.71 -5.69 -5.59
CA ARG A 35 -1.22 -6.51 -4.48
C ARG A 35 0.30 -6.53 -4.51
N TYR A 36 0.91 -6.36 -3.35
CA TYR A 36 2.36 -6.46 -3.18
C TYR A 36 2.64 -7.61 -2.22
N GLU A 37 3.49 -8.54 -2.65
CA GLU A 37 3.89 -9.67 -1.82
C GLU A 37 5.38 -9.56 -1.49
N VAL A 38 5.68 -9.60 -0.19
CA VAL A 38 7.07 -9.62 0.30
C VAL A 38 7.59 -11.04 0.17
N GLN A 39 8.62 -11.22 -0.63
CA GLN A 39 9.22 -12.52 -0.90
C GLN A 39 10.72 -12.46 -0.63
N PRO A 40 11.40 -13.61 -0.46
CA PRO A 40 12.86 -13.59 -0.24
C PRO A 40 13.64 -12.92 -1.35
N LYS A 41 13.12 -12.93 -2.59
CA LYS A 41 13.77 -12.30 -3.75
C LYS A 41 13.47 -10.81 -3.89
N GLY A 42 12.48 -10.29 -3.18
CA GLY A 42 12.07 -8.90 -3.30
C GLY A 42 10.58 -8.73 -3.13
N ILE A 43 10.07 -7.60 -3.62
CA ILE A 43 8.64 -7.27 -3.53
C ILE A 43 7.99 -7.54 -4.87
N LEU A 44 7.08 -8.51 -4.93
CA LEU A 44 6.35 -8.85 -6.13
C LEU A 44 5.08 -7.99 -6.22
N LYS A 45 4.96 -7.24 -7.31
CA LYS A 45 3.78 -6.44 -7.61
C LYS A 45 2.86 -7.23 -8.53
N ILE A 46 1.61 -7.39 -8.12
CA ILE A 46 0.59 -8.13 -8.88
C ILE A 46 -0.53 -7.16 -9.22
N GLN A 47 -0.68 -6.89 -10.51
CA GLN A 47 -1.71 -6.00 -11.04
C GLN A 47 -2.87 -6.81 -11.64
N PRO A 48 -4.03 -6.17 -11.89
CA PRO A 48 -5.13 -6.82 -12.59
C PRO A 48 -4.66 -7.45 -13.92
N ASN A 49 -5.32 -8.52 -14.34
CA ASN A 49 -4.97 -9.31 -15.53
C ASN A 49 -3.66 -10.11 -15.36
N TYR A 50 -3.32 -10.45 -14.11
CA TYR A 50 -2.16 -11.30 -13.79
C TYR A 50 -0.83 -10.74 -14.29
N ARG A 51 -0.67 -9.42 -14.21
CA ARG A 51 0.61 -8.79 -14.50
C ARG A 51 1.49 -8.83 -13.26
N TYR A 52 2.64 -9.44 -13.38
CA TYR A 52 3.60 -9.61 -12.29
C TYR A 52 4.89 -8.89 -12.60
N SER A 53 5.45 -8.20 -11.63
CA SER A 53 6.78 -7.61 -11.74
C SER A 53 7.37 -7.40 -10.36
N TYR A 54 8.69 -7.56 -10.23
CA TYR A 54 9.36 -7.17 -9.00
C TYR A 54 9.61 -5.68 -8.99
N LEU A 55 9.43 -5.07 -7.81
CA LEU A 55 9.72 -3.64 -7.66
C LEU A 55 11.21 -3.39 -7.70
N GLU A 56 11.61 -2.29 -8.33
CA GLU A 56 12.99 -1.86 -8.39
C GLU A 56 13.05 -0.34 -8.47
N GLY A 57 14.22 0.24 -8.21
CA GLY A 57 14.44 1.68 -8.32
C GLY A 57 13.50 2.50 -7.45
N ASP A 58 12.97 3.58 -8.02
CA ASP A 58 12.11 4.53 -7.30
C ASP A 58 10.81 3.89 -6.82
N GLU A 59 10.25 2.96 -7.59
CA GLU A 59 9.02 2.28 -7.20
C GLU A 59 9.22 1.45 -5.93
N LEU A 60 10.37 0.78 -5.81
CA LEU A 60 10.72 0.04 -4.60
C LEU A 60 10.90 0.97 -3.41
N GLN A 61 11.60 2.08 -3.60
CA GLN A 61 11.81 3.07 -2.54
C GLN A 61 10.48 3.68 -2.08
N ASN A 62 9.60 3.98 -3.01
CA ASN A 62 8.26 4.52 -2.68
C ASN A 62 7.42 3.50 -1.90
N PHE A 63 7.52 2.23 -2.25
CA PHE A 63 6.83 1.17 -1.50
C PHE A 63 7.35 1.07 -0.07
N VAL A 64 8.67 1.06 0.12
CA VAL A 64 9.27 1.01 1.46
C VAL A 64 8.85 2.21 2.30
N LEU A 65 8.85 3.39 1.70
CA LEU A 65 8.42 4.60 2.40
C LEU A 65 6.94 4.54 2.78
N ALA A 66 6.09 4.05 1.89
CA ALA A 66 4.66 3.91 2.17
C ALA A 66 4.40 2.93 3.33
N THR A 67 5.13 1.81 3.39
CA THR A 67 4.99 0.86 4.50
C THR A 67 5.44 1.47 5.82
N LYS A 68 6.52 2.25 5.80
CA LYS A 68 7.00 2.95 6.98
C LYS A 68 5.96 3.95 7.49
N GLU A 69 5.39 4.75 6.62
CA GLU A 69 4.35 5.71 6.98
C GLU A 69 3.10 5.02 7.52
N TYR A 70 2.73 3.89 6.96
CA TYR A 70 1.61 3.09 7.45
C TYR A 70 1.85 2.63 8.89
N TYR A 71 3.01 2.07 9.19
CA TYR A 71 3.35 1.61 10.54
C TYR A 71 3.42 2.77 11.54
N GLU A 72 3.95 3.91 11.14
CA GLU A 72 3.97 5.09 12.00
C GLU A 72 2.56 5.55 12.35
N ARG A 73 1.67 5.58 11.36
CA ARG A 73 0.28 5.97 11.57
C ARG A 73 -0.46 4.98 12.47
N VAL A 74 -0.30 3.69 12.23
CA VAL A 74 -0.94 2.64 13.04
C VAL A 74 -0.44 2.70 14.47
N SER A 75 0.85 2.86 14.68
CA SER A 75 1.42 2.96 16.02
C SER A 75 0.87 4.14 16.80
N ARG A 76 0.71 5.28 16.14
CA ARG A 76 0.20 6.49 16.79
C ARG A 76 -1.30 6.45 17.03
N GLN A 77 -2.07 5.98 16.05
CA GLN A 77 -3.53 6.05 16.09
C GLN A 77 -4.16 4.87 16.83
N LEU A 78 -3.65 3.66 16.62
CA LEU A 78 -4.24 2.46 17.19
C LEU A 78 -3.57 2.01 18.50
N TYR A 79 -2.24 2.08 18.55
CA TYR A 79 -1.50 1.63 19.73
C TYR A 79 -1.07 2.77 20.63
N LYS A 80 -1.20 4.01 20.17
CA LYS A 80 -0.80 5.21 20.91
C LYS A 80 0.63 5.13 21.41
N LYS A 81 1.51 4.66 20.55
CA LYS A 81 2.93 4.52 20.81
C LYS A 81 3.76 5.28 19.78
N ASP A 82 4.92 5.75 20.22
CA ASP A 82 5.88 6.33 19.30
C ASP A 82 6.48 5.21 18.46
N PRO A 83 6.39 5.25 17.12
CA PRO A 83 6.91 4.19 16.26
C PRO A 83 8.42 4.04 16.30
N GLN A 84 9.15 5.09 16.70
CA GLN A 84 10.61 5.05 16.77
C GLN A 84 11.12 4.46 18.06
N THR A 85 10.46 4.70 19.18
CA THR A 85 10.91 4.28 20.51
C THR A 85 10.07 3.16 21.10
N GLY A 86 8.84 2.96 20.63
CA GLY A 86 7.90 2.02 21.22
C GLY A 86 7.28 2.53 22.52
N GLN A 87 7.62 3.74 22.93
CA GLN A 87 7.11 4.33 24.15
C GLN A 87 5.69 4.86 23.95
N PRO A 88 4.83 4.89 24.99
CA PRO A 88 3.53 5.51 24.89
C PRO A 88 3.64 6.99 24.50
N LEU A 89 2.72 7.43 23.68
CA LEU A 89 2.63 8.84 23.33
C LEU A 89 2.07 9.67 24.49
#